data_c3539761c1638002e1da42250bfbd317
#
_entry.id   c3539761c1638002e1da42250bfbd317
#
_cell.length_a   1.000
_cell.length_b   1.000
_cell.length_c   1.000
_cell.angle_alpha   90.00
_cell.angle_beta   90.00
_cell.angle_gamma   90.00
#
_symmetry.space_group_name_H-M   'P 1'
#
loop_
_entity.id
_entity.type
_entity.pdbx_description
1 polymer ?
#
loop_
_entity_poly.entity_id
_entity_poly.type
_entity_poly.pdbx_seq_one_letter_code
_entity_poly.pdbx_strand_id
1 'polypeptide(L)'
;MALIRELMTARVVSVRTDEAVSVAVERMTRYGFSALPVVTSAGRLAGMVSLLDVLRYREAHAEDGLEADERVPVAEIMTEEVLSMQSTANAAVVAQRLRSHGELRVMPVVQGGRLVGVVTRGDLMRQRGREESRGGGLRRLLGRPGGRDHDAVPVTVRAQRTGPPPPGTTPVREVMTREVVTVHPSEPVRVAAELMLHHRHTALPVVDGAGVLVGMLSEADILTDPRAGRGPGSAVGTVMTRTPISLGVDETLARARALVADRGLRTVPVVGPGGVVVGVLSRSDLV
;
A
#
# COMPACT_ATOMS: atom_id res chain seq x y z
N MET A 1 -7.93 -7.70 -26.27
CA MET A 1 -7.47 -7.91 -24.88
C MET A 1 -6.30 -7.00 -24.66
N ALA A 2 -6.36 -6.11 -23.62
CA ALA A 2 -5.28 -5.18 -23.32
C ALA A 2 -4.06 -5.92 -22.77
N LEU A 3 -2.88 -5.57 -23.24
CA LEU A 3 -1.61 -6.09 -22.72
C LEU A 3 -1.11 -5.19 -21.58
N ILE A 4 -0.34 -5.79 -20.67
CA ILE A 4 0.16 -5.05 -19.50
C ILE A 4 1.02 -3.84 -19.87
N ARG A 5 1.77 -3.91 -20.96
CA ARG A 5 2.57 -2.80 -21.49
C ARG A 5 1.75 -1.54 -21.83
N GLU A 6 0.44 -1.68 -22.05
CA GLU A 6 -0.47 -0.58 -22.34
C GLU A 6 -0.97 0.13 -21.08
N LEU A 7 -0.81 -0.53 -19.93
CA LEU A 7 -1.27 -0.07 -18.62
C LEU A 7 -0.15 0.31 -17.68
N MET A 8 1.03 -0.28 -17.86
CA MET A 8 2.16 -0.09 -16.95
C MET A 8 2.69 1.35 -17.00
N THR A 9 3.24 1.78 -15.89
CA THR A 9 4.11 2.95 -15.85
C THR A 9 5.51 2.53 -16.31
N ALA A 10 5.95 3.02 -17.47
CA ALA A 10 7.24 2.64 -18.05
C ALA A 10 8.45 3.40 -17.45
N ARG A 11 8.22 4.61 -16.92
CA ARG A 11 9.27 5.36 -16.19
C ARG A 11 9.26 4.91 -14.73
N VAL A 12 10.08 3.91 -14.42
CA VAL A 12 10.13 3.31 -13.09
C VAL A 12 11.21 4.00 -12.27
N VAL A 13 10.83 4.48 -11.09
CA VAL A 13 11.80 4.81 -10.06
C VAL A 13 12.20 3.50 -9.38
N SER A 14 13.46 3.16 -9.45
CA SER A 14 14.05 1.95 -8.87
C SER A 14 15.29 2.30 -8.07
N VAL A 15 15.80 1.34 -7.34
CA VAL A 15 17.07 1.43 -6.62
C VAL A 15 17.94 0.24 -7.01
N ARG A 16 19.27 0.42 -7.00
CA ARG A 16 20.19 -0.68 -7.31
C ARG A 16 20.50 -1.50 -6.06
N THR A 17 20.89 -2.76 -6.26
CA THR A 17 21.28 -3.67 -5.18
C THR A 17 22.40 -3.12 -4.29
N ASP A 18 23.34 -2.35 -4.87
CA ASP A 18 24.52 -1.79 -4.21
C ASP A 18 24.31 -0.37 -3.67
N GLU A 19 23.15 0.26 -3.91
CA GLU A 19 22.82 1.57 -3.32
C GLU A 19 22.44 1.42 -1.85
N ALA A 20 22.73 2.45 -1.05
CA ALA A 20 22.42 2.46 0.38
C ALA A 20 20.89 2.49 0.65
N VAL A 21 20.47 1.96 1.78
CA VAL A 21 19.07 1.98 2.24
C VAL A 21 18.54 3.42 2.32
N SER A 22 19.36 4.38 2.76
CA SER A 22 19.01 5.81 2.80
C SER A 22 18.55 6.34 1.44
N VAL A 23 19.17 5.92 0.34
CA VAL A 23 18.79 6.31 -1.03
C VAL A 23 17.40 5.76 -1.39
N ALA A 24 17.09 4.52 -0.96
CA ALA A 24 15.77 3.95 -1.17
C ALA A 24 14.70 4.73 -0.40
N VAL A 25 14.96 5.09 0.87
CA VAL A 25 14.07 5.91 1.71
C VAL A 25 13.85 7.29 1.08
N GLU A 26 14.92 7.97 0.66
CA GLU A 26 14.83 9.28 0.00
C GLU A 26 13.93 9.20 -1.25
N ARG A 27 14.15 8.23 -2.14
CA ARG A 27 13.34 8.07 -3.35
C ARG A 27 11.89 7.76 -3.01
N MET A 28 11.64 6.83 -2.07
CA MET A 28 10.27 6.49 -1.66
C MET A 28 9.53 7.72 -1.11
N THR A 29 10.19 8.50 -0.26
CA THR A 29 9.62 9.72 0.34
C THR A 29 9.38 10.79 -0.70
N ARG A 30 10.40 11.11 -1.53
CA ARG A 30 10.32 12.15 -2.56
C ARG A 30 9.20 11.92 -3.57
N TYR A 31 8.97 10.67 -3.97
CA TYR A 31 7.95 10.32 -4.95
C TYR A 31 6.63 9.80 -4.33
N GLY A 32 6.53 9.74 -3.00
CA GLY A 32 5.35 9.22 -2.31
C GLY A 32 5.11 7.72 -2.54
N PHE A 33 6.17 6.94 -2.74
CA PHE A 33 6.08 5.50 -2.92
C PHE A 33 6.31 4.76 -1.58
N SER A 34 5.72 3.58 -1.44
CA SER A 34 5.95 2.71 -0.27
C SER A 34 6.85 1.54 -0.58
N ALA A 35 7.18 1.34 -1.83
CA ALA A 35 8.09 0.29 -2.27
C ALA A 35 8.70 0.66 -3.62
N LEU A 36 9.94 0.21 -3.84
CA LEU A 36 10.68 0.37 -5.09
C LEU A 36 11.16 -0.99 -5.59
N PRO A 37 11.14 -1.20 -6.91
CA PRO A 37 11.90 -2.29 -7.51
C PRO A 37 13.39 -2.12 -7.28
N VAL A 38 14.05 -3.22 -6.94
CA VAL A 38 15.51 -3.31 -6.82
C VAL A 38 16.06 -3.96 -8.07
N VAL A 39 17.05 -3.33 -8.68
CA VAL A 39 17.66 -3.83 -9.91
C VAL A 39 19.17 -4.02 -9.76
N THR A 40 19.72 -4.97 -10.51
CA THR A 40 21.17 -5.10 -10.65
C THR A 40 21.75 -3.97 -11.50
N SER A 41 23.07 -3.83 -11.55
CA SER A 41 23.77 -2.90 -12.44
C SER A 41 23.42 -3.12 -13.93
N ALA A 42 23.04 -4.35 -14.32
CA ALA A 42 22.58 -4.68 -15.67
C ALA A 42 21.09 -4.36 -15.91
N GLY A 43 20.39 -3.75 -14.93
CA GLY A 43 18.96 -3.41 -15.01
C GLY A 43 18.01 -4.60 -14.92
N ARG A 44 18.49 -5.76 -14.44
CA ARG A 44 17.64 -6.93 -14.18
C ARG A 44 16.95 -6.76 -12.83
N LEU A 45 15.69 -7.17 -12.75
CA LEU A 45 14.96 -7.18 -11.48
C LEU A 45 15.65 -8.16 -10.51
N ALA A 46 16.07 -7.66 -9.36
CA ALA A 46 16.67 -8.42 -8.28
C ALA A 46 15.68 -8.65 -7.12
N GLY A 47 14.78 -7.70 -6.86
CA GLY A 47 13.85 -7.78 -5.75
C GLY A 47 12.97 -6.54 -5.63
N MET A 48 12.39 -6.39 -4.44
CA MET A 48 11.65 -5.19 -4.03
C MET A 48 12.12 -4.76 -2.64
N VAL A 49 12.15 -3.45 -2.40
CA VAL A 49 12.34 -2.89 -1.06
C VAL A 49 11.15 -1.98 -0.72
N SER A 50 10.65 -2.11 0.50
CA SER A 50 9.52 -1.29 0.99
C SER A 50 9.91 -0.49 2.24
N LEU A 51 9.09 0.51 2.58
CA LEU A 51 9.26 1.24 3.85
C LEU A 51 9.09 0.32 5.07
N LEU A 52 8.28 -0.76 4.96
CA LEU A 52 8.17 -1.78 6.02
C LEU A 52 9.48 -2.58 6.19
N ASP A 53 10.19 -2.87 5.11
CA ASP A 53 11.48 -3.57 5.19
C ASP A 53 12.53 -2.70 5.88
N VAL A 54 12.56 -1.40 5.55
CA VAL A 54 13.40 -0.41 6.22
C VAL A 54 13.04 -0.29 7.69
N LEU A 55 11.75 -0.22 8.01
CA LEU A 55 11.28 -0.12 9.38
C LEU A 55 11.68 -1.35 10.20
N ARG A 56 11.50 -2.54 9.64
CA ARG A 56 11.91 -3.81 10.27
C ARG A 56 13.42 -3.85 10.49
N TYR A 57 14.20 -3.40 9.51
CA TYR A 57 15.65 -3.33 9.64
C TYR A 57 16.06 -2.40 10.79
N ARG A 58 15.50 -1.19 10.87
CA ARG A 58 15.78 -0.22 11.93
C ARG A 58 15.37 -0.71 13.32
N GLU A 59 14.21 -1.40 13.43
CA GLU A 59 13.78 -2.02 14.69
C GLU A 59 14.75 -3.11 15.16
N ALA A 60 15.26 -3.93 14.25
CA ALA A 60 16.22 -4.99 14.57
C ALA A 60 17.62 -4.46 14.94
N HIS A 61 17.98 -3.25 14.47
CA HIS A 61 19.28 -2.62 14.63
C HIS A 61 19.16 -1.25 15.34
N ALA A 62 18.25 -1.15 16.30
CA ALA A 62 17.94 0.11 16.99
C ALA A 62 19.15 0.75 17.71
N GLU A 63 20.15 -0.05 18.05
CA GLU A 63 21.39 0.40 18.71
C GLU A 63 22.38 1.06 17.72
N ASP A 64 22.29 0.75 16.41
CA ASP A 64 23.24 1.21 15.39
C ASP A 64 22.95 2.65 14.88
N GLY A 65 21.80 3.21 15.23
CA GLY A 65 21.38 4.55 14.86
C GLY A 65 21.05 4.70 13.36
N LEU A 66 20.64 5.92 12.96
CA LEU A 66 20.26 6.22 11.54
C LEU A 66 21.46 6.19 10.57
N GLU A 67 22.68 6.25 11.05
CA GLU A 67 23.90 6.14 10.23
C GLU A 67 24.06 4.76 9.59
N ALA A 68 23.39 3.73 10.12
CA ALA A 68 23.39 2.40 9.54
C ALA A 68 22.76 2.41 8.14
N ASP A 69 21.70 3.19 7.92
CA ASP A 69 21.02 3.28 6.61
C ASP A 69 21.94 3.78 5.48
N GLU A 70 22.98 4.55 5.82
CA GLU A 70 23.93 5.07 4.83
C GLU A 70 24.99 4.05 4.42
N ARG A 71 25.18 3.02 5.23
CA ARG A 71 26.25 2.01 5.02
C ARG A 71 25.71 0.70 4.48
N VAL A 72 24.43 0.39 4.75
CA VAL A 72 23.81 -0.88 4.39
C VAL A 72 23.28 -0.85 2.96
N PRO A 73 23.71 -1.76 2.07
CA PRO A 73 23.18 -1.86 0.74
C PRO A 73 21.74 -2.40 0.77
N VAL A 74 20.92 -1.92 -0.15
CA VAL A 74 19.51 -2.35 -0.27
C VAL A 74 19.38 -3.86 -0.43
N ALA A 75 20.36 -4.54 -1.01
CA ALA A 75 20.38 -5.99 -1.16
C ALA A 75 20.22 -6.74 0.15
N GLU A 76 20.66 -6.18 1.29
CA GLU A 76 20.57 -6.85 2.59
C GLU A 76 19.16 -6.85 3.19
N ILE A 77 18.31 -5.91 2.78
CA ILE A 77 16.97 -5.75 3.35
C ILE A 77 15.83 -6.01 2.36
N MET A 78 16.16 -6.13 1.07
CA MET A 78 15.14 -6.36 0.02
C MET A 78 14.51 -7.74 0.14
N THR A 79 13.30 -7.86 -0.39
CA THR A 79 12.67 -9.16 -0.68
C THR A 79 13.12 -9.59 -2.07
N GLU A 80 13.81 -10.73 -2.19
CA GLU A 80 14.36 -11.24 -3.45
C GLU A 80 13.30 -11.95 -4.30
N GLU A 81 12.49 -12.81 -3.68
CA GLU A 81 11.42 -13.54 -4.38
C GLU A 81 10.20 -12.64 -4.60
N VAL A 82 10.16 -11.99 -5.76
CA VAL A 82 9.11 -11.05 -6.10
C VAL A 82 8.28 -11.53 -7.28
N LEU A 83 6.98 -11.54 -7.09
CA LEU A 83 6.05 -11.79 -8.19
C LEU A 83 6.16 -10.68 -9.23
N SER A 84 6.62 -11.03 -10.43
CA SER A 84 6.71 -10.13 -11.58
C SER A 84 5.91 -10.66 -12.78
N MET A 85 5.65 -9.82 -13.76
CA MET A 85 4.90 -10.18 -14.95
C MET A 85 5.67 -9.79 -16.21
N GLN A 86 5.52 -10.59 -17.28
CA GLN A 86 6.05 -10.24 -18.58
C GLN A 86 5.24 -9.08 -19.19
N SER A 87 5.90 -8.18 -19.92
CA SER A 87 5.27 -7.03 -20.58
C SER A 87 4.17 -7.41 -21.57
N THR A 88 4.19 -8.65 -22.05
CA THR A 88 3.18 -9.25 -22.95
C THR A 88 2.02 -9.93 -22.20
N ALA A 89 2.01 -9.94 -20.88
CA ALA A 89 0.95 -10.56 -20.10
C ALA A 89 -0.38 -9.84 -20.29
N ASN A 90 -1.48 -10.59 -20.12
CA ASN A 90 -2.84 -10.06 -20.20
C ASN A 90 -3.13 -9.20 -18.93
N ALA A 91 -3.63 -8.00 -19.14
CA ALA A 91 -3.99 -7.07 -18.07
C ALA A 91 -5.02 -7.65 -17.07
N ALA A 92 -5.97 -8.46 -17.54
CA ALA A 92 -6.97 -9.09 -16.67
C ALA A 92 -6.34 -10.09 -15.68
N VAL A 93 -5.32 -10.84 -16.10
CA VAL A 93 -4.58 -11.78 -15.22
C VAL A 93 -3.81 -11.00 -14.16
N VAL A 94 -3.20 -9.89 -14.53
CA VAL A 94 -2.48 -9.02 -13.58
C VAL A 94 -3.44 -8.40 -12.58
N ALA A 95 -4.60 -7.91 -13.05
CA ALA A 95 -5.64 -7.37 -12.18
C ALA A 95 -6.15 -8.44 -11.19
N GLN A 96 -6.33 -9.68 -11.63
CA GLN A 96 -6.71 -10.79 -10.77
C GLN A 96 -5.62 -11.08 -9.73
N ARG A 97 -4.36 -11.15 -10.12
CA ARG A 97 -3.24 -11.40 -9.18
C ARG A 97 -3.08 -10.28 -8.16
N LEU A 98 -3.18 -9.01 -8.56
CA LEU A 98 -3.14 -7.88 -7.63
C LEU A 98 -4.35 -7.87 -6.66
N ARG A 99 -5.48 -8.46 -7.06
CA ARG A 99 -6.64 -8.66 -6.16
C ARG A 99 -6.43 -9.83 -5.20
N SER A 100 -5.98 -10.98 -5.71
CA SER A 100 -5.81 -12.20 -4.92
C SER A 100 -4.63 -12.15 -3.94
N HIS A 101 -3.64 -11.28 -4.19
CA HIS A 101 -2.50 -11.08 -3.29
C HIS A 101 -2.61 -9.70 -2.65
N GLY A 102 -3.36 -9.63 -1.53
CA GLY A 102 -3.67 -8.38 -0.83
C GLY A 102 -2.44 -7.54 -0.43
N GLU A 103 -1.29 -8.19 -0.27
CA GLU A 103 -0.02 -7.56 0.09
C GLU A 103 0.71 -6.93 -1.11
N LEU A 104 0.41 -7.36 -2.35
CA LEU A 104 1.04 -6.81 -3.54
C LEU A 104 0.52 -5.39 -3.84
N ARG A 105 1.37 -4.42 -3.64
CA ARG A 105 1.07 -2.99 -3.88
C ARG A 105 1.52 -2.54 -5.26
N VAL A 106 2.66 -3.06 -5.68
CA VAL A 106 3.32 -2.78 -6.94
C VAL A 106 3.74 -4.11 -7.55
N MET A 107 3.46 -4.32 -8.81
CA MET A 107 3.91 -5.49 -9.55
C MET A 107 4.92 -5.07 -10.60
N PRO A 108 6.19 -5.48 -10.48
CA PRO A 108 7.20 -5.25 -11.49
C PRO A 108 6.82 -5.92 -12.82
N VAL A 109 7.07 -5.22 -13.91
CA VAL A 109 6.92 -5.73 -15.27
C VAL A 109 8.30 -5.90 -15.88
N VAL A 110 8.56 -7.10 -16.37
CA VAL A 110 9.88 -7.46 -16.92
C VAL A 110 9.80 -7.90 -18.37
N GLN A 111 10.91 -7.73 -19.07
CA GLN A 111 11.15 -8.29 -20.41
C GLN A 111 12.54 -8.90 -20.43
N GLY A 112 12.63 -10.20 -20.64
CA GLY A 112 13.90 -10.93 -20.56
C GLY A 112 14.61 -10.79 -19.20
N GLY A 113 13.85 -10.64 -18.12
CA GLY A 113 14.35 -10.42 -16.76
C GLY A 113 14.77 -8.98 -16.44
N ARG A 114 14.77 -8.05 -17.41
CA ARG A 114 15.02 -6.61 -17.18
C ARG A 114 13.73 -5.92 -16.78
N LEU A 115 13.81 -5.02 -15.82
CA LEU A 115 12.69 -4.18 -15.41
C LEU A 115 12.34 -3.19 -16.53
N VAL A 116 11.08 -3.22 -17.01
CA VAL A 116 10.58 -2.34 -18.08
C VAL A 116 9.38 -1.51 -17.66
N GLY A 117 8.78 -1.80 -16.52
CA GLY A 117 7.63 -1.07 -16.01
C GLY A 117 7.20 -1.56 -14.63
N VAL A 118 6.20 -0.88 -14.11
CA VAL A 118 5.46 -1.32 -12.91
C VAL A 118 3.97 -1.14 -13.13
N VAL A 119 3.17 -2.00 -12.50
CA VAL A 119 1.70 -1.87 -12.44
C VAL A 119 1.26 -1.81 -10.99
N THR A 120 0.42 -0.85 -10.69
CA THR A 120 -0.18 -0.66 -9.37
C THR A 120 -1.69 -0.85 -9.44
N ARG A 121 -2.34 -1.00 -8.27
CA ARG A 121 -3.81 -0.98 -8.20
C ARG A 121 -4.40 0.34 -8.71
N GLY A 122 -3.68 1.45 -8.54
CA GLY A 122 -4.09 2.75 -9.07
C GLY A 122 -4.16 2.79 -10.61
N ASP A 123 -3.26 2.08 -11.29
CA ASP A 123 -3.27 1.98 -12.76
C ASP A 123 -4.52 1.25 -13.24
N LEU A 124 -4.89 0.17 -12.55
CA LEU A 124 -6.11 -0.59 -12.84
C LEU A 124 -7.40 0.21 -12.59
N MET A 125 -7.42 1.04 -11.54
CA MET A 125 -8.57 1.91 -11.27
C MET A 125 -8.73 2.99 -12.34
N ARG A 126 -7.64 3.62 -12.79
CA ARG A 126 -7.68 4.64 -13.84
C ARG A 126 -8.19 4.09 -15.18
N GLN A 127 -7.86 2.85 -15.52
CA GLN A 127 -8.36 2.22 -16.73
C GLN A 127 -9.88 2.02 -16.67
N ARG A 128 -10.42 1.53 -15.55
CA ARG A 128 -11.87 1.35 -15.40
C ARG A 128 -12.65 2.64 -15.53
N GLY A 129 -12.18 3.72 -14.92
CA GLY A 129 -12.82 5.03 -15.07
C GLY A 129 -12.85 5.52 -16.53
N ARG A 130 -11.85 5.16 -17.34
CA ARG A 130 -11.82 5.47 -18.79
C ARG A 130 -12.76 4.57 -19.60
N GLU A 131 -12.92 3.31 -19.21
CA GLU A 131 -13.84 2.37 -19.89
C GLU A 131 -15.30 2.69 -19.54
N GLU A 132 -15.61 3.03 -18.29
CA GLU A 132 -16.93 3.48 -17.85
C GLU A 132 -17.35 4.80 -18.53
N SER A 133 -16.38 5.71 -18.79
CA SER A 133 -16.63 6.96 -19.52
C SER A 133 -16.77 6.77 -21.03
N ARG A 134 -16.30 5.66 -21.61
CA ARG A 134 -16.39 5.33 -23.04
C ARG A 134 -17.47 4.32 -23.40
N GLY A 135 -18.05 3.61 -22.43
CA GLY A 135 -18.94 2.47 -22.64
C GLY A 135 -20.28 2.61 -21.96
N GLY A 136 -21.07 3.58 -22.38
CA GLY A 136 -22.53 3.45 -22.27
C GLY A 136 -23.04 2.39 -23.26
N GLY A 137 -22.85 1.11 -22.96
CA GLY A 137 -23.42 0.02 -23.77
C GLY A 137 -22.50 -1.16 -23.97
N LEU A 138 -22.50 -2.10 -23.07
CA LEU A 138 -22.55 -3.55 -23.32
C LEU A 138 -22.32 -4.31 -21.99
N ARG A 139 -23.42 -4.56 -21.29
CA ARG A 139 -23.48 -5.59 -20.23
C ARG A 139 -23.78 -6.91 -20.91
N ARG A 140 -22.92 -7.86 -20.80
CA ARG A 140 -23.20 -9.30 -20.63
C ARG A 140 -22.10 -10.18 -21.23
N LEU A 141 -21.84 -11.22 -20.50
CA LEU A 141 -21.08 -12.45 -20.74
C LEU A 141 -19.66 -12.45 -20.17
N LEU A 142 -19.51 -13.20 -19.06
CA LEU A 142 -18.70 -14.41 -19.05
C LEU A 142 -18.73 -15.05 -17.65
N GLY A 143 -19.03 -16.34 -17.69
CA GLY A 143 -19.24 -17.24 -16.60
C GLY A 143 -17.98 -17.62 -15.81
N ARG A 144 -18.26 -18.30 -14.70
CA ARG A 144 -17.29 -18.91 -13.78
C ARG A 144 -16.51 -20.04 -14.45
N PRO A 145 -15.28 -20.30 -14.00
CA PRO A 145 -14.98 -21.62 -13.47
C PRO A 145 -14.28 -21.59 -12.10
N GLY A 146 -14.61 -22.58 -11.32
CA GLY A 146 -14.01 -22.86 -10.02
C GLY A 146 -12.76 -23.72 -10.15
N GLY A 147 -11.95 -23.76 -9.10
CA GLY A 147 -10.76 -24.61 -8.95
C GLY A 147 -10.21 -24.53 -7.53
N ARG A 148 -9.96 -25.68 -6.94
CA ARG A 148 -9.79 -25.99 -5.52
C ARG A 148 -8.39 -25.71 -4.96
N ASP A 149 -8.43 -25.43 -3.68
CA ASP A 149 -7.50 -25.57 -2.54
C ASP A 149 -6.08 -26.14 -2.73
N HIS A 150 -5.14 -25.48 -2.02
CA HIS A 150 -4.18 -26.18 -1.16
C HIS A 150 -3.67 -25.24 -0.04
N ASP A 151 -3.56 -25.82 1.13
CA ASP A 151 -3.25 -25.36 2.46
C ASP A 151 -2.16 -24.30 2.61
N ALA A 152 -2.48 -23.26 3.38
CA ALA A 152 -1.53 -22.37 4.02
C ALA A 152 -2.09 -21.90 5.37
N VAL A 153 -1.20 -21.86 6.37
CA VAL A 153 -1.33 -21.48 7.77
C VAL A 153 -2.16 -20.18 7.95
N PRO A 154 -3.02 -20.06 8.98
CA PRO A 154 -3.89 -18.90 9.14
C PRO A 154 -3.12 -17.68 9.63
N VAL A 155 -2.63 -16.90 8.70
CA VAL A 155 -2.50 -15.46 8.86
C VAL A 155 -3.95 -14.95 8.77
N THR A 156 -4.36 -14.06 9.64
CA THR A 156 -5.70 -13.44 9.61
C THR A 156 -5.88 -12.73 8.27
N VAL A 157 -6.23 -13.49 7.25
CA VAL A 157 -6.45 -13.01 5.90
C VAL A 157 -7.78 -12.31 5.92
N ARG A 158 -7.74 -10.99 5.79
CA ARG A 158 -8.89 -10.18 5.44
C ARG A 158 -9.68 -10.91 4.37
N ALA A 159 -10.94 -11.27 4.64
CA ALA A 159 -11.79 -12.00 3.71
C ALA A 159 -11.78 -11.27 2.35
N GLN A 160 -11.12 -11.87 1.36
CA GLN A 160 -11.01 -11.30 0.04
C GLN A 160 -12.36 -11.44 -0.66
N ARG A 161 -12.92 -10.33 -1.09
CA ARG A 161 -14.13 -10.33 -1.90
C ARG A 161 -13.83 -10.99 -3.25
N THR A 162 -14.44 -12.13 -3.51
CA THR A 162 -14.30 -12.91 -4.76
C THR A 162 -15.32 -12.52 -5.86
N GLY A 163 -16.06 -11.40 -5.67
CA GLY A 163 -17.07 -10.92 -6.60
C GLY A 163 -16.62 -9.71 -7.43
N PRO A 164 -17.45 -9.28 -8.41
CA PRO A 164 -17.21 -8.02 -9.12
C PRO A 164 -17.23 -6.86 -8.11
N PRO A 165 -16.45 -5.78 -8.38
CA PRO A 165 -16.41 -4.63 -7.48
C PRO A 165 -17.82 -4.04 -7.31
N PRO A 166 -18.17 -3.62 -6.10
CA PRO A 166 -19.48 -3.07 -5.82
C PRO A 166 -19.73 -1.79 -6.63
N PRO A 167 -21.01 -1.50 -6.98
CA PRO A 167 -21.38 -0.27 -7.66
C PRO A 167 -20.88 0.97 -6.96
N GLY A 168 -20.60 2.03 -7.70
CA GLY A 168 -20.14 3.30 -7.15
C GLY A 168 -21.12 3.94 -6.16
N THR A 169 -22.41 3.60 -6.25
CA THR A 169 -23.47 4.06 -5.34
C THR A 169 -23.50 3.34 -3.99
N THR A 170 -22.75 2.23 -3.84
CA THR A 170 -22.69 1.47 -2.58
C THR A 170 -22.12 2.34 -1.46
N PRO A 171 -22.75 2.37 -0.28
CA PRO A 171 -22.21 3.09 0.88
C PRO A 171 -20.90 2.48 1.39
N VAL A 172 -20.00 3.34 1.87
CA VAL A 172 -18.67 2.93 2.39
C VAL A 172 -18.80 1.90 3.51
N ARG A 173 -19.80 2.00 4.38
CA ARG A 173 -20.04 1.07 5.50
C ARG A 173 -20.20 -0.40 5.10
N GLU A 174 -20.59 -0.68 3.85
CA GLU A 174 -20.77 -2.04 3.36
C GLU A 174 -19.46 -2.72 2.93
N VAL A 175 -18.41 -1.91 2.76
CA VAL A 175 -17.14 -2.36 2.17
C VAL A 175 -15.96 -2.18 3.11
N MET A 176 -16.06 -1.20 4.03
CA MET A 176 -14.99 -0.87 4.97
C MET A 176 -14.61 -2.05 5.87
N THR A 177 -13.38 -2.08 6.33
CA THR A 177 -12.93 -2.95 7.42
C THR A 177 -13.32 -2.31 8.74
N ARG A 178 -14.03 -3.05 9.59
CA ARG A 178 -14.54 -2.57 10.89
C ARG A 178 -13.54 -2.77 12.02
N GLU A 179 -12.71 -3.81 11.94
CA GLU A 179 -11.63 -4.05 12.90
C GLU A 179 -10.47 -3.12 12.58
N VAL A 180 -10.40 -2.01 13.29
CA VAL A 180 -9.40 -0.96 13.06
C VAL A 180 -8.36 -1.01 14.15
N VAL A 181 -7.10 -1.20 13.76
CA VAL A 181 -5.96 -0.98 14.64
C VAL A 181 -5.69 0.51 14.69
N THR A 182 -5.76 1.09 15.88
CA THR A 182 -5.55 2.53 16.14
C THR A 182 -4.45 2.73 17.16
N VAL A 183 -3.92 3.94 17.23
CA VAL A 183 -2.95 4.36 18.25
C VAL A 183 -3.39 5.68 18.88
N HIS A 184 -2.96 5.92 20.13
CA HIS A 184 -3.24 7.17 20.82
C HIS A 184 -2.10 8.18 20.60
N PRO A 185 -2.35 9.51 20.57
CA PRO A 185 -1.32 10.53 20.37
C PRO A 185 -0.17 10.50 21.39
N SER A 186 -0.42 10.04 22.61
CA SER A 186 0.58 9.93 23.66
C SER A 186 1.42 8.65 23.61
N GLU A 187 1.05 7.68 22.80
CA GLU A 187 1.81 6.43 22.67
C GLU A 187 3.17 6.70 22.01
N PRO A 188 4.20 5.93 22.41
CA PRO A 188 5.49 6.00 21.75
C PRO A 188 5.40 5.56 20.27
N VAL A 189 6.13 6.24 19.39
CA VAL A 189 6.20 5.91 17.95
C VAL A 189 6.59 4.45 17.71
N ARG A 190 7.48 3.87 18.56
CA ARG A 190 7.88 2.46 18.47
C ARG A 190 6.70 1.50 18.61
N VAL A 191 5.71 1.81 19.47
CA VAL A 191 4.51 0.96 19.62
C VAL A 191 3.69 0.97 18.32
N ALA A 192 3.56 2.14 17.68
CA ALA A 192 2.90 2.24 16.39
C ALA A 192 3.67 1.48 15.29
N ALA A 193 5.01 1.54 15.30
CA ALA A 193 5.87 0.77 14.39
C ALA A 193 5.67 -0.74 14.57
N GLU A 194 5.70 -1.24 15.81
CA GLU A 194 5.44 -2.64 16.13
C GLU A 194 4.05 -3.09 15.63
N LEU A 195 3.01 -2.27 15.84
CA LEU A 195 1.65 -2.55 15.34
C LEU A 195 1.59 -2.59 13.82
N MET A 196 2.26 -1.63 13.13
CA MET A 196 2.35 -1.62 11.67
C MET A 196 3.03 -2.90 11.15
N LEU A 197 4.14 -3.32 11.76
CA LEU A 197 4.86 -4.54 11.39
C LEU A 197 4.02 -5.79 11.64
N HIS A 198 3.42 -5.90 12.83
CA HIS A 198 2.62 -7.07 13.22
C HIS A 198 1.40 -7.26 12.32
N HIS A 199 0.66 -6.17 12.06
CA HIS A 199 -0.55 -6.21 11.22
C HIS A 199 -0.28 -5.97 9.73
N ARG A 200 0.97 -5.74 9.33
CA ARG A 200 1.37 -5.37 7.96
C ARG A 200 0.62 -4.14 7.44
N HIS A 201 0.35 -3.20 8.33
CA HIS A 201 -0.28 -1.93 8.00
C HIS A 201 0.77 -0.88 7.65
N THR A 202 0.47 0.00 6.70
CA THR A 202 1.35 1.11 6.29
C THR A 202 0.96 2.45 6.86
N ALA A 203 -0.17 2.50 7.53
CA ALA A 203 -0.67 3.65 8.25
C ALA A 203 -1.70 3.21 9.29
N LEU A 204 -1.75 3.94 10.40
CA LEU A 204 -2.70 3.74 11.49
C LEU A 204 -3.47 5.04 11.74
N PRO A 205 -4.80 4.98 11.92
CA PRO A 205 -5.55 6.10 12.47
C PRO A 205 -5.10 6.39 13.89
N VAL A 206 -4.95 7.67 14.19
CA VAL A 206 -4.64 8.16 15.53
C VAL A 206 -5.92 8.70 16.14
N VAL A 207 -6.31 8.15 17.29
CA VAL A 207 -7.57 8.50 17.96
C VAL A 207 -7.33 8.99 19.38
N ASP A 208 -8.20 9.86 19.86
CA ASP A 208 -8.19 10.27 21.25
C ASP A 208 -8.86 9.24 22.19
N GLY A 209 -8.95 9.56 23.49
CA GLY A 209 -9.57 8.68 24.49
C GLY A 209 -11.07 8.41 24.28
N ALA A 210 -11.74 9.16 23.40
CA ALA A 210 -13.14 8.94 23.00
C ALA A 210 -13.25 8.20 21.66
N GLY A 211 -12.13 7.80 21.05
CA GLY A 211 -12.08 7.13 19.74
C GLY A 211 -12.27 8.08 18.56
N VAL A 212 -12.22 9.40 18.80
CA VAL A 212 -12.35 10.43 17.74
C VAL A 212 -11.05 10.51 16.96
N LEU A 213 -11.14 10.58 15.64
CA LEU A 213 -10.00 10.70 14.74
C LEU A 213 -9.29 12.06 14.93
N VAL A 214 -8.04 12.03 15.36
CA VAL A 214 -7.21 13.23 15.56
C VAL A 214 -6.00 13.30 14.64
N GLY A 215 -5.67 12.19 13.97
CA GLY A 215 -4.54 12.15 13.05
C GLY A 215 -4.44 10.85 12.27
N MET A 216 -3.44 10.80 11.40
CA MET A 216 -2.94 9.58 10.75
C MET A 216 -1.44 9.48 10.94
N LEU A 217 -0.95 8.28 11.21
CA LEU A 217 0.48 7.99 11.25
C LEU A 217 0.80 6.97 10.16
N SER A 218 1.77 7.26 9.33
CA SER A 218 2.24 6.37 8.27
C SER A 218 3.69 5.93 8.50
N GLU A 219 4.11 4.86 7.81
CA GLU A 219 5.53 4.44 7.76
C GLU A 219 6.44 5.59 7.36
N ALA A 220 6.01 6.42 6.39
CA ALA A 220 6.77 7.56 5.92
C ALA A 220 6.97 8.60 7.02
N ASP A 221 5.93 8.88 7.82
CA ASP A 221 6.02 9.84 8.93
C ASP A 221 7.06 9.36 9.96
N ILE A 222 7.08 8.05 10.27
CA ILE A 222 8.05 7.46 11.19
C ILE A 222 9.47 7.54 10.62
N LEU A 223 9.65 7.21 9.35
CA LEU A 223 10.98 7.08 8.73
C LEU A 223 11.61 8.44 8.37
N THR A 224 10.80 9.49 8.17
CA THR A 224 11.29 10.81 7.74
C THR A 224 11.42 11.81 8.89
N ASP A 225 10.82 11.57 10.05
CA ASP A 225 11.01 12.46 11.19
C ASP A 225 12.39 12.22 11.83
N PRO A 226 13.30 13.21 11.80
CA PRO A 226 14.62 13.10 12.44
C PRO A 226 14.55 12.82 13.94
N ARG A 227 13.37 13.03 14.55
CA ARG A 227 13.11 12.79 15.98
C ARG A 227 12.57 11.40 16.26
N ALA A 228 11.99 10.72 15.28
CA ALA A 228 11.40 9.40 15.45
C ALA A 228 12.41 8.30 15.87
N GLY A 229 13.70 8.51 15.62
CA GLY A 229 14.79 7.58 16.01
C GLY A 229 15.68 8.07 17.15
N ARG A 230 15.43 9.23 17.76
CA ARG A 230 16.31 9.84 18.76
C ARG A 230 15.86 9.66 20.21
N GLY A 231 15.42 8.47 20.56
CA GLY A 231 15.18 8.15 21.96
C GLY A 231 13.88 7.38 22.20
N PRO A 232 13.75 6.74 23.37
CA PRO A 232 12.64 5.85 23.71
C PRO A 232 11.28 6.54 23.89
N GLY A 233 11.07 7.76 23.37
CA GLY A 233 9.93 8.55 23.79
C GLY A 233 9.28 9.53 22.82
N SER A 234 9.60 9.55 21.52
CA SER A 234 8.80 10.39 20.61
C SER A 234 7.36 9.90 20.59
N ALA A 235 6.43 10.78 21.00
CA ALA A 235 5.00 10.45 20.98
C ALA A 235 4.44 10.53 19.57
N VAL A 236 3.51 9.66 19.23
CA VAL A 236 2.78 9.62 17.95
C VAL A 236 2.23 11.01 17.56
N GLY A 237 1.69 11.74 18.52
CA GLY A 237 1.13 13.09 18.31
C GLY A 237 2.13 14.14 17.84
N THR A 238 3.45 13.89 17.94
CA THR A 238 4.49 14.81 17.46
C THR A 238 4.87 14.59 16.00
N VAL A 239 4.60 13.40 15.46
CA VAL A 239 4.98 13.00 14.09
C VAL A 239 3.79 12.74 13.18
N MET A 240 2.60 12.50 13.73
CA MET A 240 1.40 12.23 12.95
C MET A 240 0.99 13.40 12.04
N THR A 241 0.39 13.08 10.92
CA THR A 241 -0.37 14.05 10.12
C THR A 241 -1.64 14.42 10.87
N ARG A 242 -1.76 15.70 11.24
CA ARG A 242 -2.99 16.27 11.86
C ARG A 242 -4.04 16.56 10.78
N THR A 243 -5.32 16.57 11.13
CA THR A 243 -6.43 16.81 10.19
C THR A 243 -6.42 15.85 8.99
N PRO A 244 -6.49 14.53 9.24
CA PRO A 244 -6.48 13.54 8.17
C PRO A 244 -7.76 13.61 7.35
N ILE A 245 -7.64 13.29 6.07
CA ILE A 245 -8.81 13.11 5.21
C ILE A 245 -9.53 11.83 5.64
N SER A 246 -10.83 11.92 5.90
CA SER A 246 -11.70 10.82 6.29
C SER A 246 -12.95 10.75 5.40
N LEU A 247 -13.66 9.63 5.46
CA LEU A 247 -14.96 9.43 4.83
C LEU A 247 -16.02 9.19 5.89
N GLY A 248 -17.21 9.72 5.68
CA GLY A 248 -18.38 9.36 6.47
C GLY A 248 -18.91 7.96 6.09
N VAL A 249 -19.54 7.27 7.02
CA VAL A 249 -20.07 5.89 6.82
C VAL A 249 -21.06 5.77 5.67
N ASP A 250 -21.81 6.84 5.38
CA ASP A 250 -22.85 6.87 4.34
C ASP A 250 -22.36 7.43 3.01
N GLU A 251 -21.09 7.88 2.92
CA GLU A 251 -20.50 8.30 1.66
C GLU A 251 -20.38 7.12 0.69
N THR A 252 -20.41 7.42 -0.60
CA THR A 252 -20.42 6.40 -1.65
C THR A 252 -19.02 5.93 -2.03
N LEU A 253 -18.92 4.71 -2.57
CA LEU A 253 -17.67 4.21 -3.12
C LEU A 253 -17.15 5.03 -4.31
N ALA A 254 -18.03 5.68 -5.07
CA ALA A 254 -17.61 6.61 -6.13
C ALA A 254 -16.81 7.77 -5.54
N ARG A 255 -17.30 8.36 -4.43
CA ARG A 255 -16.60 9.42 -3.69
C ARG A 255 -15.27 8.93 -3.14
N ALA A 256 -15.26 7.73 -2.53
CA ALA A 256 -14.05 7.11 -2.00
C ALA A 256 -12.99 6.87 -3.09
N ARG A 257 -13.40 6.35 -4.26
CA ARG A 257 -12.51 6.12 -5.41
C ARG A 257 -11.91 7.43 -5.93
N ALA A 258 -12.73 8.48 -6.09
CA ALA A 258 -12.26 9.79 -6.51
C ALA A 258 -11.23 10.34 -5.51
N LEU A 259 -11.54 10.32 -4.22
CA LEU A 259 -10.66 10.81 -3.16
C LEU A 259 -9.31 10.08 -3.14
N VAL A 260 -9.34 8.74 -3.24
CA VAL A 260 -8.12 7.90 -3.26
C VAL A 260 -7.31 8.15 -4.53
N ALA A 261 -7.96 8.33 -5.69
CA ALA A 261 -7.29 8.59 -6.96
C ALA A 261 -6.63 9.98 -6.98
N ASP A 262 -7.38 11.02 -6.59
CA ASP A 262 -6.95 12.42 -6.68
C ASP A 262 -5.87 12.78 -5.65
N ARG A 263 -5.98 12.22 -4.44
CA ARG A 263 -5.07 12.52 -3.32
C ARG A 263 -3.97 11.48 -3.14
N GLY A 264 -3.94 10.43 -3.93
CA GLY A 264 -2.94 9.37 -3.82
C GLY A 264 -3.02 8.55 -2.53
N LEU A 265 -4.13 8.64 -1.77
CA LEU A 265 -4.29 7.98 -0.47
C LEU A 265 -4.28 6.46 -0.61
N ARG A 266 -3.74 5.78 0.39
CA ARG A 266 -3.67 4.31 0.43
C ARG A 266 -4.73 3.73 1.34
N THR A 267 -4.95 4.39 2.46
CA THR A 267 -5.92 4.05 3.50
C THR A 267 -6.65 5.32 3.89
N VAL A 268 -7.96 5.25 4.02
CA VAL A 268 -8.80 6.36 4.44
C VAL A 268 -9.61 5.90 5.66
N PRO A 269 -9.49 6.58 6.81
CA PRO A 269 -10.35 6.30 7.95
C PRO A 269 -11.80 6.60 7.60
N VAL A 270 -12.70 5.75 8.12
CA VAL A 270 -14.14 5.96 8.03
C VAL A 270 -14.64 6.35 9.40
N VAL A 271 -15.34 7.47 9.45
CA VAL A 271 -15.83 8.04 10.70
C VAL A 271 -17.37 8.02 10.76
N GLY A 272 -17.87 7.72 11.94
CA GLY A 272 -19.27 7.84 12.30
C GLY A 272 -19.62 9.23 12.88
N PRO A 273 -20.80 9.36 13.51
CA PRO A 273 -21.20 10.55 14.22
C PRO A 273 -20.16 10.96 15.27
N GLY A 274 -19.92 12.27 15.37
CA GLY A 274 -18.92 12.80 16.31
C GLY A 274 -17.46 12.60 15.89
N GLY A 275 -17.18 12.08 14.68
CA GLY A 275 -15.83 11.86 14.20
C GLY A 275 -15.14 10.59 14.74
N VAL A 276 -15.91 9.70 15.41
CA VAL A 276 -15.39 8.43 15.94
C VAL A 276 -15.00 7.49 14.80
N VAL A 277 -13.82 6.89 14.87
CA VAL A 277 -13.37 5.92 13.86
C VAL A 277 -14.19 4.63 13.97
N VAL A 278 -14.87 4.25 12.90
CA VAL A 278 -15.72 3.05 12.83
C VAL A 278 -15.25 2.06 11.77
N GLY A 279 -14.27 2.43 10.98
CA GLY A 279 -13.71 1.58 9.93
C GLY A 279 -12.52 2.23 9.23
N VAL A 280 -11.92 1.46 8.34
CA VAL A 280 -10.94 1.95 7.37
C VAL A 280 -11.25 1.39 5.99
N LEU A 281 -10.95 2.19 4.98
CA LEU A 281 -11.07 1.81 3.58
C LEU A 281 -9.70 1.88 2.91
N SER A 282 -9.28 0.81 2.29
CA SER A 282 -8.01 0.75 1.57
C SER A 282 -8.24 0.69 0.06
N ARG A 283 -7.20 0.94 -0.74
CA ARG A 283 -7.27 0.77 -2.21
C ARG A 283 -7.74 -0.62 -2.62
N SER A 284 -7.42 -1.65 -1.84
CA SER A 284 -7.86 -3.03 -2.11
C SER A 284 -9.36 -3.22 -2.01
N ASP A 285 -10.03 -2.42 -1.22
CA ASP A 285 -11.48 -2.49 -1.04
C ASP A 285 -12.23 -1.82 -2.19
N LEU A 286 -11.54 -1.00 -2.98
CA LEU A 286 -12.10 -0.18 -4.06
C LEU A 286 -11.91 -0.78 -5.47
N VAL A 287 -11.17 -1.89 -5.60
CA VAL A 287 -10.79 -2.51 -6.90
C VAL A 287 -11.64 -3.70 -7.26
#